data_793dcc600d0c3b3ea3915c5d1fd467fb
#
_entry.id   793dcc600d0c3b3ea3915c5d1fd467fb
#
_cell.length_a   1.000
_cell.length_b   1.000
_cell.length_c   1.000
_cell.angle_alpha   90.00
_cell.angle_beta   90.00
_cell.angle_gamma   90.00
#
_symmetry.space_group_name_H-M   'P 1'
#
loop_
_entity.id
_entity.type
_entity.pdbx_description
1 polymer ?
#
loop_
_entity_poly.entity_id
_entity_poly.type
_entity_poly.pdbx_seq_one_letter_code
_entity_poly.pdbx_strand_id
1 'polypeptide(L)'
;MADTWELINHPLTDETGLVLAAQMKRQNDILAGIAAGTAGAEFVDATFRGLLDGKNTTEIFWSWWPLSAGDGVTKYQRLERFAKMLAESARSKTYTVRFYSDDVSGDYTGTPLDDLADGREAAPLLTDTSPETADWSEEDPFTWYIRANALSLEDGTMNVLAVEGETGFDLSGETAPVYCFALSLMLKEWEDGAYLYNSFRTFEGGGYDPMAGDVAPDKSRRWLTWHPAFLGGKNSKGGMTSGAGLPPMPWTSANAAIPLARKITAYDALWTDCDQQYVLAQWRLRHWTLSNSGKLEGCTVYNYQYSPAVAETGVKRVLVTKAQGANFLVGSAVCMGERGENTGTDRNTDYNHNIFNWAKISSITNVTVSETEYVALN
;
A
#
# COMPACT_ATOMS: atom_id res chain seq x y z
N MET A 1 -22.92 32.25 -12.76
CA MET A 1 -21.54 32.01 -13.21
C MET A 1 -21.44 32.57 -14.61
N ALA A 2 -20.71 33.65 -14.78
CA ALA A 2 -20.46 34.20 -16.11
C ALA A 2 -19.75 33.13 -16.94
N ASP A 3 -20.23 32.94 -18.14
CA ASP A 3 -19.75 31.93 -19.07
C ASP A 3 -18.28 32.18 -19.34
N THR A 4 -17.41 31.37 -18.72
CA THR A 4 -15.95 31.43 -18.92
C THR A 4 -15.55 31.24 -20.39
N TRP A 5 -16.51 30.89 -21.24
CA TRP A 5 -16.39 30.78 -22.67
C TRP A 5 -16.20 32.13 -23.38
N GLU A 6 -16.84 33.20 -22.91
CA GLU A 6 -16.66 34.53 -23.53
C GLU A 6 -15.27 35.11 -23.31
N LEU A 7 -14.61 34.74 -22.22
CA LEU A 7 -13.22 35.16 -21.95
C LEU A 7 -12.17 34.48 -22.85
N ILE A 8 -12.52 33.32 -23.40
CA ILE A 8 -11.60 32.53 -24.25
C ILE A 8 -11.83 32.85 -25.75
N ASN A 9 -12.96 33.44 -26.08
CA ASN A 9 -13.27 33.87 -27.43
C ASN A 9 -12.59 35.17 -27.88
N HIS A 10 -11.74 35.77 -27.08
CA HIS A 10 -10.81 36.81 -27.56
C HIS A 10 -9.71 36.14 -28.39
N PRO A 11 -9.34 36.73 -29.53
CA PRO A 11 -8.79 35.97 -30.65
C PRO A 11 -7.41 35.42 -30.37
N LEU A 12 -7.37 34.20 -29.86
CA LEU A 12 -6.24 33.32 -30.12
C LEU A 12 -6.50 32.76 -31.53
N THR A 13 -6.02 33.51 -32.54
CA THR A 13 -6.26 33.26 -33.96
C THR A 13 -5.35 32.18 -34.56
N ASP A 14 -4.69 31.38 -33.73
CA ASP A 14 -3.86 30.27 -34.16
C ASP A 14 -4.47 28.90 -33.78
N GLU A 15 -4.04 27.86 -34.48
CA GLU A 15 -4.47 26.48 -34.24
C GLU A 15 -4.28 26.05 -32.77
N THR A 16 -3.29 26.59 -32.08
CA THR A 16 -2.96 26.31 -30.68
C THR A 16 -4.05 26.84 -29.74
N GLY A 17 -4.59 28.03 -30.02
CA GLY A 17 -5.70 28.59 -29.25
C GLY A 17 -7.00 27.83 -29.41
N LEU A 18 -7.30 27.32 -30.61
CA LEU A 18 -8.45 26.47 -30.87
C LEU A 18 -8.34 25.10 -30.16
N VAL A 19 -7.16 24.53 -30.13
CA VAL A 19 -6.90 23.26 -29.41
C VAL A 19 -7.05 23.49 -27.91
N LEU A 20 -6.49 24.56 -27.35
CA LEU A 20 -6.60 24.90 -25.94
C LEU A 20 -8.07 25.16 -25.53
N ALA A 21 -8.80 25.91 -26.33
CA ALA A 21 -10.21 26.18 -26.10
C ALA A 21 -11.06 24.91 -26.15
N ALA A 22 -10.78 24.01 -27.09
CA ALA A 22 -11.44 22.71 -27.18
C ALA A 22 -11.11 21.82 -25.97
N GLN A 23 -9.88 21.83 -25.50
CA GLN A 23 -9.46 21.11 -24.28
C GLN A 23 -10.14 21.66 -23.03
N MET A 24 -10.19 22.99 -22.87
CA MET A 24 -10.84 23.62 -21.72
C MET A 24 -12.37 23.41 -21.75
N LYS A 25 -13.01 23.45 -22.93
CA LYS A 25 -14.44 23.08 -23.05
C LYS A 25 -14.65 21.64 -22.64
N ARG A 26 -13.84 20.74 -23.14
CA ARG A 26 -13.92 19.32 -22.81
C ARG A 26 -13.71 19.08 -21.32
N GLN A 27 -12.78 19.80 -20.68
CA GLN A 27 -12.61 19.76 -19.23
C GLN A 27 -13.84 20.27 -18.47
N ASN A 28 -14.46 21.36 -18.92
CA ASN A 28 -15.65 21.91 -18.30
C ASN A 28 -16.88 20.99 -18.46
N ASP A 29 -17.05 20.37 -19.62
CA ASP A 29 -18.10 19.39 -19.87
C ASP A 29 -17.94 18.14 -18.99
N ILE A 30 -16.68 17.70 -18.78
CA ILE A 30 -16.29 16.66 -17.85
C ILE A 30 -16.66 17.02 -16.41
N LEU A 31 -16.28 18.21 -15.97
CA LEU A 31 -16.56 18.70 -14.61
C LEU A 31 -18.06 18.82 -14.36
N ALA A 32 -18.81 19.30 -15.33
CA ALA A 32 -20.26 19.38 -15.25
C ALA A 32 -20.91 18.00 -15.14
N GLY A 33 -20.44 17.01 -15.91
CA GLY A 33 -20.92 15.63 -15.85
C GLY A 33 -20.58 14.94 -14.53
N ILE A 34 -19.37 15.17 -14.01
CA ILE A 34 -18.94 14.66 -12.71
C ILE A 34 -19.74 15.31 -11.58
N ALA A 35 -19.91 16.63 -11.59
CA ALA A 35 -20.68 17.37 -10.60
C ALA A 35 -22.15 16.97 -10.58
N ALA A 36 -22.73 16.65 -11.74
CA ALA A 36 -24.11 16.20 -11.85
C ALA A 36 -24.32 14.73 -11.45
N GLY A 37 -23.24 13.95 -11.23
CA GLY A 37 -23.36 12.50 -11.00
C GLY A 37 -23.93 11.71 -12.19
N THR A 38 -24.06 12.36 -13.36
CA THR A 38 -24.72 11.85 -14.56
C THR A 38 -23.76 11.44 -15.66
N ALA A 39 -22.46 11.49 -15.41
CA ALA A 39 -21.48 11.01 -16.38
C ALA A 39 -21.64 9.50 -16.55
N GLY A 40 -22.30 9.09 -17.62
CA GLY A 40 -22.39 7.69 -18.01
C GLY A 40 -21.00 7.12 -18.31
N ALA A 41 -20.89 5.79 -18.33
CA ALA A 41 -19.64 5.07 -18.59
C ALA A 41 -18.91 5.57 -19.84
N GLU A 42 -19.64 5.90 -20.93
CA GLU A 42 -19.05 6.43 -22.16
C GLU A 42 -18.35 7.78 -21.99
N PHE A 43 -18.90 8.66 -21.14
CA PHE A 43 -18.31 9.97 -20.89
C PHE A 43 -17.02 9.83 -20.04
N VAL A 44 -17.05 8.99 -19.04
CA VAL A 44 -15.88 8.67 -18.21
C VAL A 44 -14.78 8.06 -19.06
N ASP A 45 -15.11 7.11 -19.94
CA ASP A 45 -14.16 6.42 -20.81
C ASP A 45 -13.52 7.38 -21.83
N ALA A 46 -14.30 8.21 -22.53
CA ALA A 46 -13.78 9.18 -23.50
C ALA A 46 -12.88 10.23 -22.85
N THR A 47 -13.22 10.62 -21.62
CA THR A 47 -12.45 11.57 -20.83
C THR A 47 -11.14 10.98 -20.33
N PHE A 48 -11.21 9.78 -19.78
CA PHE A 48 -10.04 9.09 -19.27
C PHE A 48 -9.07 8.73 -20.39
N ARG A 49 -9.54 8.27 -21.54
CA ARG A 49 -8.68 8.04 -22.71
C ARG A 49 -8.01 9.32 -23.20
N GLY A 50 -8.73 10.45 -23.18
CA GLY A 50 -8.16 11.73 -23.54
C GLY A 50 -7.12 12.27 -22.54
N LEU A 51 -7.21 11.89 -21.26
CA LEU A 51 -6.25 12.24 -20.22
C LEU A 51 -5.06 11.26 -20.20
N LEU A 52 -5.26 9.98 -20.60
CA LEU A 52 -4.24 8.94 -20.60
C LEU A 52 -3.22 9.05 -21.76
N ASP A 53 -3.48 9.87 -22.78
CA ASP A 53 -2.52 10.10 -23.85
C ASP A 53 -1.26 10.79 -23.29
N GLY A 54 -0.33 9.95 -22.78
CA GLY A 54 1.00 10.35 -22.32
C GLY A 54 1.13 10.71 -20.84
N LYS A 55 0.13 10.47 -20.00
CA LYS A 55 0.21 10.72 -18.56
C LYS A 55 0.04 9.44 -17.75
N ASN A 56 0.78 9.33 -16.65
CA ASN A 56 0.60 8.28 -15.68
C ASN A 56 -0.61 8.53 -14.75
N THR A 57 -1.03 7.53 -14.01
CA THR A 57 -2.20 7.61 -13.12
C THR A 57 -2.04 8.69 -12.05
N THR A 58 -0.86 8.87 -11.51
CA THR A 58 -0.56 9.91 -10.50
C THR A 58 -0.69 11.31 -11.09
N GLU A 59 -0.18 11.55 -12.30
CA GLU A 59 -0.34 12.85 -12.99
C GLU A 59 -1.82 13.14 -13.30
N ILE A 60 -2.57 12.11 -13.70
CA ILE A 60 -4.01 12.23 -13.93
C ILE A 60 -4.73 12.57 -12.64
N PHE A 61 -4.43 11.88 -11.55
CA PHE A 61 -4.99 12.16 -10.23
C PHE A 61 -4.78 13.62 -9.82
N TRP A 62 -3.57 14.12 -9.85
CA TRP A 62 -3.24 15.48 -9.43
C TRP A 62 -3.77 16.55 -10.38
N SER A 63 -3.97 16.23 -11.65
CA SER A 63 -4.64 17.13 -12.58
C SER A 63 -6.14 17.22 -12.31
N TRP A 64 -6.76 16.11 -11.94
CA TRP A 64 -8.19 16.00 -11.68
C TRP A 64 -8.59 16.44 -10.25
N TRP A 65 -7.76 16.13 -9.25
CA TRP A 65 -8.09 16.27 -7.83
C TRP A 65 -8.52 17.68 -7.43
N PRO A 66 -7.81 18.76 -7.78
CA PRO A 66 -8.25 20.12 -7.46
C PRO A 66 -9.59 20.50 -8.10
N LEU A 67 -9.82 20.02 -9.30
CA LEU A 67 -11.03 20.33 -10.10
C LEU A 67 -12.26 19.55 -9.64
N SER A 68 -12.07 18.42 -8.97
CA SER A 68 -13.16 17.57 -8.47
C SER A 68 -13.83 18.10 -7.20
N ALA A 69 -13.32 19.18 -6.61
CA ALA A 69 -13.89 19.81 -5.43
C ALA A 69 -15.24 20.48 -5.80
N GLY A 70 -16.24 20.28 -4.97
CA GLY A 70 -17.58 20.86 -5.15
C GLY A 70 -18.30 20.94 -3.80
N ASP A 71 -19.32 21.81 -3.73
CA ASP A 71 -20.10 22.00 -2.51
C ASP A 71 -20.78 20.67 -2.11
N GLY A 72 -20.59 20.28 -0.87
CA GLY A 72 -21.18 19.08 -0.30
C GLY A 72 -20.54 17.75 -0.74
N VAL A 73 -19.47 17.77 -1.54
CA VAL A 73 -18.76 16.57 -1.97
C VAL A 73 -17.58 16.30 -1.03
N THR A 74 -17.62 15.17 -0.34
CA THR A 74 -16.53 14.77 0.57
C THR A 74 -15.30 14.31 -0.20
N LYS A 75 -14.11 14.38 0.43
CA LYS A 75 -12.89 13.86 -0.17
C LYS A 75 -12.95 12.35 -0.42
N TYR A 76 -13.64 11.60 0.44
CA TYR A 76 -13.91 10.18 0.22
C TYR A 76 -14.70 9.94 -1.09
N GLN A 77 -15.79 10.68 -1.30
CA GLN A 77 -16.56 10.57 -2.54
C GLN A 77 -15.78 10.95 -3.78
N ARG A 78 -14.83 11.90 -3.65
CA ARG A 78 -13.91 12.25 -4.75
C ARG A 78 -12.96 11.10 -5.05
N LEU A 79 -12.33 10.50 -4.03
CA LEU A 79 -11.49 9.30 -4.20
C LEU A 79 -12.27 8.15 -4.84
N GLU A 80 -13.50 7.90 -4.39
CA GLU A 80 -14.34 6.86 -4.96
C GLU A 80 -14.67 7.12 -6.44
N ARG A 81 -14.98 8.36 -6.81
CA ARG A 81 -15.17 8.73 -8.22
C ARG A 81 -13.92 8.49 -9.05
N PHE A 82 -12.75 8.83 -8.52
CA PHE A 82 -11.49 8.57 -9.21
C PHE A 82 -11.25 7.06 -9.39
N ALA A 83 -11.50 6.26 -8.36
CA ALA A 83 -11.41 4.80 -8.45
C ALA A 83 -12.35 4.23 -9.53
N LYS A 84 -13.58 4.74 -9.64
CA LYS A 84 -14.52 4.36 -10.73
C LYS A 84 -13.95 4.69 -12.10
N MET A 85 -13.35 5.87 -12.26
CA MET A 85 -12.70 6.28 -13.52
C MET A 85 -11.53 5.35 -13.87
N LEU A 86 -10.68 4.99 -12.89
CA LEU A 86 -9.60 4.03 -13.08
C LEU A 86 -10.12 2.66 -13.50
N ALA A 87 -11.16 2.17 -12.82
CA ALA A 87 -11.77 0.89 -13.16
C ALA A 87 -12.27 0.88 -14.60
N GLU A 88 -12.94 1.94 -15.04
CA GLU A 88 -13.42 2.05 -16.43
C GLU A 88 -12.27 2.09 -17.44
N SER A 89 -11.18 2.80 -17.15
CA SER A 89 -10.01 2.85 -18.05
C SER A 89 -9.36 1.48 -18.27
N ALA A 90 -9.45 0.61 -17.27
CA ALA A 90 -8.89 -0.75 -17.29
C ALA A 90 -9.94 -1.85 -17.52
N ARG A 91 -11.18 -1.49 -17.92
CA ARG A 91 -12.31 -2.42 -18.02
C ARG A 91 -12.04 -3.65 -18.91
N SER A 92 -11.29 -3.48 -19.98
CA SER A 92 -10.95 -4.56 -20.91
C SER A 92 -9.78 -5.41 -20.47
N LYS A 93 -9.03 -4.97 -19.45
CA LYS A 93 -7.81 -5.65 -19.02
C LYS A 93 -8.10 -6.79 -18.05
N THR A 94 -7.32 -7.85 -18.21
CA THR A 94 -7.30 -9.01 -17.31
C THR A 94 -5.85 -9.32 -16.96
N TYR A 95 -5.53 -9.37 -15.69
CA TYR A 95 -4.21 -9.73 -15.19
C TYR A 95 -4.30 -11.08 -14.50
N THR A 96 -3.62 -12.10 -15.02
CA THR A 96 -3.65 -13.45 -14.48
C THR A 96 -2.23 -13.93 -14.17
N VAL A 97 -2.05 -14.56 -13.02
CA VAL A 97 -0.84 -15.29 -12.67
C VAL A 97 -1.21 -16.73 -12.41
N ARG A 98 -0.50 -17.65 -13.07
CA ARG A 98 -0.63 -19.08 -12.91
C ARG A 98 0.54 -19.63 -12.09
N PHE A 99 0.25 -20.37 -11.04
CA PHE A 99 1.23 -21.04 -10.19
C PHE A 99 1.15 -22.55 -10.35
N TYR A 100 2.28 -23.24 -10.27
CA TYR A 100 2.31 -24.68 -10.21
C TYR A 100 2.13 -25.12 -8.75
N SER A 101 1.04 -25.84 -8.45
CA SER A 101 0.66 -26.22 -7.09
C SER A 101 1.60 -27.23 -6.44
N ASP A 102 2.25 -28.08 -7.28
CA ASP A 102 3.15 -29.15 -6.82
C ASP A 102 4.62 -28.71 -6.81
N ASP A 103 4.89 -27.42 -6.82
CA ASP A 103 6.25 -26.89 -6.76
C ASP A 103 6.91 -27.22 -5.41
N VAL A 104 7.87 -28.13 -5.47
CA VAL A 104 8.67 -28.55 -4.31
C VAL A 104 10.00 -27.80 -4.20
N SER A 105 10.30 -26.91 -5.16
CA SER A 105 11.53 -26.10 -5.14
C SER A 105 11.52 -25.05 -4.03
N GLY A 106 10.33 -24.65 -3.60
CA GLY A 106 10.11 -23.56 -2.65
C GLY A 106 10.18 -22.17 -3.31
N ASP A 107 10.40 -22.10 -4.60
CA ASP A 107 10.50 -20.84 -5.35
C ASP A 107 9.12 -20.29 -5.69
N TYR A 108 8.14 -21.14 -5.89
CA TYR A 108 6.73 -20.82 -6.16
C TYR A 108 6.51 -19.70 -7.17
N THR A 109 7.41 -19.62 -8.18
CA THR A 109 7.35 -18.59 -9.21
C THR A 109 6.18 -18.82 -10.16
N GLY A 110 5.35 -17.80 -10.33
CA GLY A 110 4.20 -17.83 -11.22
C GLY A 110 4.56 -17.47 -12.67
N THR A 111 3.64 -17.79 -13.56
CA THR A 111 3.70 -17.41 -14.97
C THR A 111 2.62 -16.37 -15.24
N PRO A 112 2.95 -15.17 -15.77
CA PRO A 112 1.95 -14.18 -16.15
C PRO A 112 1.19 -14.65 -17.40
N LEU A 113 -0.08 -14.33 -17.46
CA LEU A 113 -0.99 -14.62 -18.56
C LEU A 113 -1.84 -13.38 -18.88
N ASP A 114 -2.60 -13.45 -19.98
CA ASP A 114 -3.47 -12.38 -20.45
C ASP A 114 -2.69 -11.05 -20.63
N ASP A 115 -3.29 -9.91 -20.32
CA ASP A 115 -2.64 -8.59 -20.46
C ASP A 115 -1.41 -8.42 -19.55
N LEU A 116 -1.24 -9.28 -18.56
CA LEU A 116 -0.07 -9.27 -17.68
C LEU A 116 1.18 -9.81 -18.37
N ALA A 117 1.02 -10.69 -19.38
CA ALA A 117 2.13 -11.24 -20.13
C ALA A 117 2.71 -10.27 -21.18
N ASP A 118 2.05 -9.15 -21.45
CA ASP A 118 2.43 -8.19 -22.48
C ASP A 118 3.54 -7.25 -21.99
N GLY A 119 4.79 -7.74 -22.04
CA GLY A 119 5.99 -6.94 -21.85
C GLY A 119 6.26 -6.53 -20.40
N ARG A 120 5.57 -7.12 -19.42
CA ARG A 120 5.79 -6.87 -17.99
C ARG A 120 6.74 -7.89 -17.39
N GLU A 121 7.42 -7.47 -16.35
CA GLU A 121 8.27 -8.30 -15.52
C GLU A 121 7.74 -8.32 -14.08
N ALA A 122 8.03 -9.39 -13.33
CA ALA A 122 7.71 -9.42 -11.90
C ALA A 122 8.41 -8.28 -11.17
N ALA A 123 7.71 -7.64 -10.24
CA ALA A 123 8.30 -6.60 -9.41
C ALA A 123 9.58 -7.13 -8.73
N PRO A 124 10.67 -6.36 -8.74
CA PRO A 124 11.91 -6.76 -8.10
C PRO A 124 11.76 -6.78 -6.58
N LEU A 125 12.78 -7.25 -5.89
CA LEU A 125 12.90 -7.09 -4.45
C LEU A 125 12.89 -5.59 -4.11
N LEU A 126 11.96 -5.19 -3.26
CA LEU A 126 11.89 -3.82 -2.76
C LEU A 126 12.95 -3.63 -1.67
N THR A 127 13.88 -2.74 -1.92
CA THR A 127 14.89 -2.29 -0.95
C THR A 127 14.84 -0.77 -0.86
N ASP A 128 15.48 -0.19 0.16
CA ASP A 128 15.62 1.27 0.27
C ASP A 128 16.28 1.92 -0.97
N THR A 129 16.98 1.12 -1.78
CA THR A 129 17.72 1.55 -2.96
C THR A 129 17.15 1.08 -4.29
N SER A 130 16.11 0.23 -4.24
CA SER A 130 15.42 -0.29 -5.41
C SER A 130 13.98 0.17 -5.38
N PRO A 131 13.68 1.35 -5.93
CA PRO A 131 12.31 1.83 -6.03
C PRO A 131 11.48 0.88 -6.90
N GLU A 132 10.18 0.89 -6.69
CA GLU A 132 9.24 0.21 -7.57
C GLU A 132 9.49 0.61 -9.02
N THR A 133 9.41 -0.35 -9.94
CA THR A 133 9.48 -0.05 -11.37
C THR A 133 8.17 0.62 -11.81
N ALA A 134 8.22 1.37 -12.92
CA ALA A 134 7.04 2.02 -13.49
C ALA A 134 5.88 1.02 -13.78
N ASP A 135 6.20 -0.24 -14.03
CA ASP A 135 5.20 -1.29 -14.26
C ASP A 135 4.32 -1.59 -13.03
N TRP A 136 4.81 -1.32 -11.83
CA TRP A 136 4.20 -1.72 -10.57
C TRP A 136 4.04 -0.58 -9.57
N SER A 137 4.25 0.63 -10.01
CA SER A 137 3.99 1.85 -9.23
C SER A 137 2.49 2.14 -9.16
N GLU A 138 2.14 3.22 -8.46
CA GLU A 138 0.80 3.82 -8.47
C GLU A 138 0.34 4.30 -9.86
N GLU A 139 1.17 4.17 -10.88
CA GLU A 139 0.85 4.57 -12.26
C GLU A 139 -0.08 3.58 -12.98
N ASP A 140 -0.05 2.30 -12.60
CA ASP A 140 -0.97 1.31 -13.16
C ASP A 140 -2.30 1.28 -12.38
N PRO A 141 -3.47 1.25 -13.04
CA PRO A 141 -4.77 1.21 -12.37
C PRO A 141 -4.92 0.06 -11.37
N PHE A 142 -4.33 -1.11 -11.62
CA PHE A 142 -4.42 -2.27 -10.73
C PHE A 142 -3.55 -2.15 -9.47
N THR A 143 -2.54 -1.30 -9.49
CA THR A 143 -1.61 -1.09 -8.39
C THR A 143 -1.64 0.33 -7.85
N TRP A 144 -2.50 1.19 -8.43
CA TRP A 144 -2.68 2.56 -7.94
C TRP A 144 -3.05 2.59 -6.46
N TYR A 145 -2.42 3.48 -5.76
CA TYR A 145 -2.80 3.82 -4.38
C TYR A 145 -2.48 5.29 -4.10
N ILE A 146 -3.12 5.82 -3.05
CA ILE A 146 -2.79 7.12 -2.47
C ILE A 146 -2.92 7.07 -0.96
N ARG A 147 -1.99 7.70 -0.26
CA ARG A 147 -2.07 7.81 1.20
C ARG A 147 -2.95 8.99 1.59
N ALA A 148 -3.70 8.82 2.66
CA ALA A 148 -4.51 9.89 3.24
C ALA A 148 -4.66 9.75 4.74
N ASN A 149 -4.79 10.88 5.43
CA ASN A 149 -5.29 10.89 6.79
C ASN A 149 -6.81 10.74 6.76
N ALA A 150 -7.32 9.74 7.47
CA ALA A 150 -8.74 9.47 7.47
C ALA A 150 -9.23 8.91 8.81
N LEU A 151 -10.52 9.05 9.07
CA LEU A 151 -11.21 8.56 10.24
C LEU A 151 -12.35 7.64 9.81
N SER A 152 -12.44 6.47 10.41
CA SER A 152 -13.52 5.50 10.12
C SER A 152 -14.87 6.05 10.58
N LEU A 153 -15.91 5.84 9.77
CA LEU A 153 -17.30 6.24 10.05
C LEU A 153 -18.21 5.03 10.32
N GLU A 154 -19.35 5.28 10.92
CA GLU A 154 -20.32 4.25 11.29
C GLU A 154 -20.89 3.48 10.10
N ASP A 155 -21.05 4.15 8.97
CA ASP A 155 -21.56 3.56 7.73
C ASP A 155 -20.51 2.71 6.98
N GLY A 156 -19.33 2.58 7.57
CA GLY A 156 -18.21 1.83 6.96
C GLY A 156 -17.54 2.58 5.82
N THR A 157 -17.75 3.90 5.72
CA THR A 157 -16.97 4.80 4.87
C THR A 157 -15.89 5.53 5.68
N MET A 158 -15.19 6.47 5.06
CA MET A 158 -14.11 7.21 5.70
C MET A 158 -14.32 8.72 5.60
N ASN A 159 -14.06 9.43 6.69
CA ASN A 159 -13.87 10.87 6.64
C ASN A 159 -12.41 11.18 6.30
N VAL A 160 -12.13 11.43 5.02
CA VAL A 160 -10.79 11.78 4.53
C VAL A 160 -10.51 13.25 4.83
N LEU A 161 -9.50 13.51 5.65
CA LEU A 161 -9.10 14.85 6.08
C LEU A 161 -8.14 15.51 5.08
N ALA A 162 -7.10 14.78 4.67
CA ALA A 162 -6.13 15.24 3.69
C ALA A 162 -5.54 14.03 2.95
N VAL A 163 -5.29 14.18 1.64
CA VAL A 163 -4.52 13.22 0.86
C VAL A 163 -3.06 13.65 0.80
N GLU A 164 -2.17 12.68 0.62
CA GLU A 164 -0.73 12.94 0.46
C GLU A 164 -0.49 13.93 -0.67
N GLY A 165 0.30 14.97 -0.40
CA GLY A 165 0.51 16.10 -1.32
C GLY A 165 -0.40 17.31 -1.05
N GLU A 166 -1.47 17.19 -0.27
CA GLU A 166 -2.26 18.34 0.19
C GLU A 166 -1.66 18.99 1.44
N THR A 167 -1.89 20.31 1.57
CA THR A 167 -1.65 21.00 2.84
C THR A 167 -2.50 20.37 3.93
N GLY A 168 -1.85 20.00 5.06
CA GLY A 168 -2.52 19.36 6.20
C GLY A 168 -2.43 17.84 6.21
N PHE A 169 -1.82 17.22 5.19
CA PHE A 169 -1.46 15.80 5.28
C PHE A 169 -0.36 15.61 6.33
N ASP A 170 -0.62 14.70 7.25
CA ASP A 170 0.26 14.38 8.39
C ASP A 170 0.71 12.91 8.32
N LEU A 171 1.92 12.69 7.85
CA LEU A 171 2.49 11.35 7.72
C LEU A 171 2.73 10.68 9.08
N SER A 172 2.87 11.47 10.17
CA SER A 172 3.10 10.94 11.51
C SER A 172 1.89 10.20 12.10
N GLY A 173 0.69 10.45 11.56
CA GLY A 173 -0.55 9.87 12.09
C GLY A 173 -1.03 10.47 13.41
N GLU A 174 -0.45 11.60 13.87
CA GLU A 174 -0.88 12.30 15.10
C GLU A 174 -2.21 13.01 14.93
N THR A 175 -2.49 13.55 13.75
CA THR A 175 -3.75 14.20 13.41
C THR A 175 -4.86 13.17 13.18
N ALA A 176 -4.59 12.17 12.36
CA ALA A 176 -5.45 11.03 12.07
C ALA A 176 -4.60 9.90 11.48
N PRO A 177 -5.01 8.63 11.60
CA PRO A 177 -4.29 7.51 10.99
C PRO A 177 -4.04 7.72 9.50
N VAL A 178 -2.90 7.24 9.03
CA VAL A 178 -2.55 7.22 7.61
C VAL A 178 -3.02 5.91 7.02
N TYR A 179 -3.89 5.99 6.02
CA TYR A 179 -4.35 4.85 5.23
C TYR A 179 -3.85 4.93 3.80
N CYS A 180 -3.57 3.78 3.19
CA CYS A 180 -3.46 3.63 1.75
C CYS A 180 -4.84 3.33 1.18
N PHE A 181 -5.33 4.19 0.31
CA PHE A 181 -6.54 3.97 -0.49
C PHE A 181 -6.12 3.45 -1.86
N ALA A 182 -6.77 2.40 -2.31
CA ALA A 182 -6.47 1.74 -3.57
C ALA A 182 -7.76 1.37 -4.30
N LEU A 183 -7.64 1.01 -5.58
CA LEU A 183 -8.76 0.48 -6.34
C LEU A 183 -9.15 -0.90 -5.82
N SER A 184 -10.44 -1.09 -5.53
CA SER A 184 -10.99 -2.41 -5.27
C SER A 184 -10.98 -3.25 -6.54
N LEU A 185 -10.34 -4.41 -6.48
CA LEU A 185 -10.23 -5.33 -7.61
C LEU A 185 -11.21 -6.51 -7.48
N MET A 186 -11.58 -7.04 -8.62
CA MET A 186 -12.31 -8.29 -8.71
C MET A 186 -11.31 -9.44 -8.81
N LEU A 187 -11.49 -10.47 -8.02
CA LEU A 187 -10.65 -11.66 -8.00
C LEU A 187 -11.43 -12.87 -8.49
N LYS A 188 -10.77 -13.70 -9.27
CA LYS A 188 -11.18 -15.05 -9.59
C LYS A 188 -10.03 -15.98 -9.34
N GLU A 189 -10.27 -17.00 -8.51
CA GLU A 189 -9.32 -18.07 -8.25
C GLU A 189 -9.90 -19.40 -8.73
N TRP A 190 -9.08 -20.22 -9.36
CA TRP A 190 -9.47 -21.58 -9.77
C TRP A 190 -8.25 -22.46 -9.90
N GLU A 191 -8.49 -23.76 -9.87
CA GLU A 191 -7.50 -24.79 -10.12
C GLU A 191 -7.80 -25.50 -11.43
N ASP A 192 -6.76 -25.84 -12.20
CA ASP A 192 -6.86 -26.68 -13.38
C ASP A 192 -5.64 -27.61 -13.42
N GLY A 193 -5.89 -28.91 -13.17
CA GLY A 193 -4.83 -29.90 -12.99
C GLY A 193 -3.93 -29.55 -11.81
N ALA A 194 -2.65 -29.40 -12.08
CA ALA A 194 -1.63 -29.05 -11.08
C ALA A 194 -1.37 -27.53 -11.00
N TYR A 195 -2.27 -26.70 -11.51
CA TYR A 195 -2.07 -25.25 -11.52
C TYR A 195 -3.16 -24.51 -10.75
N LEU A 196 -2.71 -23.53 -9.96
CA LEU A 196 -3.55 -22.53 -9.33
C LEU A 196 -3.48 -21.24 -10.15
N TYR A 197 -4.63 -20.64 -10.41
CA TYR A 197 -4.75 -19.38 -11.14
C TYR A 197 -5.31 -18.30 -10.20
N ASN A 198 -4.68 -17.14 -10.23
CA ASN A 198 -5.18 -15.91 -9.61
C ASN A 198 -5.36 -14.87 -10.71
N SER A 199 -6.57 -14.44 -10.94
CA SER A 199 -6.90 -13.51 -12.02
C SER A 199 -7.66 -12.30 -11.50
N PHE A 200 -7.33 -11.14 -12.03
CA PHE A 200 -7.79 -9.85 -11.55
C PHE A 200 -8.44 -9.06 -12.66
N ARG A 201 -9.54 -8.42 -12.36
CA ARG A 201 -10.25 -7.46 -13.20
C ARG A 201 -10.74 -6.28 -12.38
N THR A 202 -11.20 -5.24 -13.08
CA THR A 202 -11.80 -4.08 -12.44
C THR A 202 -13.32 -4.14 -12.38
N PHE A 203 -13.95 -5.12 -13.03
CA PHE A 203 -15.42 -5.30 -13.06
C PHE A 203 -15.82 -6.75 -12.78
N GLU A 204 -16.99 -6.88 -12.22
CA GLU A 204 -17.65 -8.16 -11.92
C GLU A 204 -18.07 -8.90 -13.20
N GLY A 205 -18.36 -10.18 -13.03
CA GLY A 205 -18.88 -11.06 -14.09
C GLY A 205 -17.85 -12.08 -14.54
N GLY A 206 -18.32 -13.16 -15.16
CA GLY A 206 -17.46 -14.26 -15.59
C GLY A 206 -16.80 -15.05 -14.45
N GLY A 207 -17.37 -14.97 -13.23
CA GLY A 207 -16.83 -15.58 -12.02
C GLY A 207 -15.79 -14.73 -11.29
N TYR A 208 -15.72 -13.43 -11.60
CA TYR A 208 -14.93 -12.45 -10.85
C TYR A 208 -15.85 -11.78 -9.83
N ASP A 209 -15.46 -11.85 -8.57
CA ASP A 209 -16.19 -11.31 -7.43
C ASP A 209 -15.32 -10.29 -6.66
N PRO A 210 -15.93 -9.32 -5.98
CA PRO A 210 -15.19 -8.42 -5.11
C PRO A 210 -14.56 -9.20 -3.95
N MET A 211 -13.38 -8.80 -3.51
CA MET A 211 -12.79 -9.36 -2.32
C MET A 211 -13.67 -9.07 -1.10
N ALA A 212 -13.63 -9.94 -0.09
CA ALA A 212 -14.54 -9.87 1.05
C ALA A 212 -14.49 -8.51 1.78
N GLY A 213 -13.31 -7.88 1.87
CA GLY A 213 -13.13 -6.55 2.46
C GLY A 213 -13.75 -5.40 1.63
N ASP A 214 -14.04 -5.66 0.36
CA ASP A 214 -14.54 -4.66 -0.60
C ASP A 214 -16.06 -4.71 -0.81
N VAL A 215 -16.75 -5.47 0.02
CA VAL A 215 -18.21 -5.56 0.03
C VAL A 215 -18.78 -4.69 1.16
N ALA A 216 -19.64 -3.75 0.81
CA ALA A 216 -20.31 -2.91 1.78
C ALA A 216 -21.41 -3.68 2.55
N PRO A 217 -21.91 -3.18 3.70
CA PRO A 217 -22.94 -3.86 4.48
C PRO A 217 -24.24 -4.13 3.70
N ASP A 218 -24.57 -3.30 2.72
CA ASP A 218 -25.73 -3.46 1.81
C ASP A 218 -25.46 -4.45 0.68
N LYS A 219 -24.29 -5.12 0.69
CA LYS A 219 -23.79 -6.06 -0.32
C LYS A 219 -23.40 -5.43 -1.65
N SER A 220 -23.40 -4.12 -1.76
CA SER A 220 -22.82 -3.44 -2.90
C SER A 220 -21.29 -3.51 -2.87
N ARG A 221 -20.69 -3.40 -4.05
CA ARG A 221 -19.24 -3.26 -4.16
C ARG A 221 -18.80 -1.89 -3.66
N ARG A 222 -17.71 -1.86 -2.89
CA ARG A 222 -16.91 -0.65 -2.70
C ARG A 222 -15.97 -0.48 -3.88
N TRP A 223 -15.76 0.74 -4.33
CA TRP A 223 -14.81 1.04 -5.40
C TRP A 223 -13.40 1.31 -4.89
N LEU A 224 -13.32 1.61 -3.61
CA LEU A 224 -12.07 1.79 -2.88
C LEU A 224 -11.93 0.71 -1.82
N THR A 225 -10.73 0.19 -1.72
CA THR A 225 -10.24 -0.49 -0.52
C THR A 225 -9.27 0.42 0.22
N TRP A 226 -9.11 0.21 1.52
CA TRP A 226 -8.15 0.97 2.31
C TRP A 226 -7.55 0.12 3.42
N HIS A 227 -6.27 0.34 3.64
CA HIS A 227 -5.50 -0.40 4.63
C HIS A 227 -4.60 0.58 5.40
N PRO A 228 -4.28 0.32 6.68
CA PRO A 228 -3.28 1.12 7.39
C PRO A 228 -1.96 1.15 6.62
N ALA A 229 -1.40 2.34 6.41
CA ALA A 229 -0.14 2.51 5.70
C ALA A 229 1.08 2.03 6.51
N PHE A 230 0.95 2.01 7.84
CA PHE A 230 2.00 1.66 8.78
C PHE A 230 1.49 0.71 9.85
N LEU A 231 2.39 -0.06 10.44
CA LEU A 231 2.07 -0.86 11.62
C LEU A 231 1.58 0.02 12.77
N GLY A 232 0.62 -0.49 13.55
CA GLY A 232 0.02 0.25 14.65
C GLY A 232 1.03 0.66 15.72
N GLY A 233 1.22 1.95 15.86
CA GLY A 233 2.03 2.58 16.90
C GLY A 233 1.17 3.40 17.86
N LYS A 234 1.75 3.84 18.96
CA LYS A 234 1.03 4.67 19.95
C LYS A 234 1.27 6.16 19.68
N ASN A 235 0.20 6.91 19.43
CA ASN A 235 0.29 8.35 19.26
C ASN A 235 0.43 9.09 20.61
N SER A 236 0.67 10.40 20.58
CA SER A 236 0.82 11.23 21.77
C SER A 236 -0.43 11.26 22.68
N LYS A 237 -1.61 10.97 22.12
CA LYS A 237 -2.90 10.90 22.85
C LYS A 237 -3.16 9.52 23.46
N GLY A 238 -2.25 8.57 23.27
CA GLY A 238 -2.33 7.21 23.81
C GLY A 238 -3.28 6.28 23.03
N GLY A 239 -3.71 6.66 21.84
CA GLY A 239 -4.43 5.81 20.90
C GLY A 239 -3.45 5.03 20.02
N MET A 240 -3.89 3.89 19.46
CA MET A 240 -3.13 3.17 18.44
C MET A 240 -3.49 3.73 17.07
N THR A 241 -2.49 4.19 16.34
CA THR A 241 -2.63 4.83 15.03
C THR A 241 -1.66 4.23 14.02
N SER A 242 -1.93 4.41 12.75
CA SER A 242 -1.01 4.18 11.64
C SER A 242 -0.28 5.48 11.32
N GLY A 243 1.03 5.52 11.53
CA GLY A 243 1.85 6.72 11.30
C GLY A 243 3.32 6.37 11.11
N ALA A 244 4.00 7.15 10.26
CA ALA A 244 5.43 6.99 10.02
C ALA A 244 6.25 7.34 11.27
N GLY A 245 7.31 6.59 11.50
CA GLY A 245 8.23 6.85 12.61
C GLY A 245 7.71 6.41 13.98
N LEU A 246 6.50 5.89 14.08
CA LEU A 246 5.98 5.33 15.31
C LEU A 246 6.50 3.89 15.48
N PRO A 247 7.11 3.56 16.64
CA PRO A 247 7.45 2.18 16.94
C PRO A 247 6.18 1.32 16.94
N PRO A 248 6.17 0.16 16.26
CA PRO A 248 5.06 -0.78 16.37
C PRO A 248 4.83 -1.16 17.84
N MET A 249 3.57 -1.36 18.21
CA MET A 249 3.21 -1.78 19.56
C MET A 249 3.41 -3.29 19.73
N PRO A 250 4.52 -3.74 20.32
CA PRO A 250 4.75 -5.16 20.58
C PRO A 250 3.92 -5.63 21.79
N TRP A 251 3.76 -6.93 21.93
CA TRP A 251 3.20 -7.57 23.12
C TRP A 251 1.79 -7.13 23.53
N THR A 252 1.04 -6.61 22.58
CA THR A 252 -0.32 -6.14 22.82
C THR A 252 -1.31 -7.17 22.31
N SER A 253 -2.09 -7.77 23.20
CA SER A 253 -3.15 -8.70 22.79
C SER A 253 -4.23 -7.97 21.98
N ALA A 254 -4.98 -8.69 21.15
CA ALA A 254 -6.09 -8.10 20.39
C ALA A 254 -7.11 -7.40 21.33
N ASN A 255 -7.40 -8.00 22.49
CA ASN A 255 -8.30 -7.42 23.47
C ASN A 255 -7.79 -6.09 24.08
N ALA A 256 -6.47 -5.88 24.10
CA ALA A 256 -5.88 -4.63 24.56
C ALA A 256 -5.73 -3.63 23.39
N ALA A 257 -5.44 -4.10 22.19
CA ALA A 257 -5.22 -3.25 21.01
C ALA A 257 -6.52 -2.63 20.47
N ILE A 258 -7.63 -3.38 20.44
CA ILE A 258 -8.93 -2.88 19.95
C ILE A 258 -9.39 -1.61 20.70
N PRO A 259 -9.39 -1.56 22.04
CA PRO A 259 -9.73 -0.33 22.76
C PRO A 259 -8.78 0.84 22.47
N LEU A 260 -7.52 0.57 22.14
CA LEU A 260 -6.56 1.63 21.80
C LEU A 260 -6.81 2.16 20.38
N ALA A 261 -7.14 1.32 19.41
CA ALA A 261 -7.57 1.76 18.09
C ALA A 261 -8.84 2.61 18.19
N ARG A 262 -9.83 2.15 18.96
CA ARG A 262 -11.11 2.84 19.19
C ARG A 262 -11.00 4.16 19.96
N LYS A 263 -9.84 4.53 20.47
CA LYS A 263 -9.60 5.89 20.97
C LYS A 263 -9.48 6.92 19.84
N ILE A 264 -9.21 6.49 18.63
CA ILE A 264 -9.16 7.38 17.46
C ILE A 264 -10.58 7.62 16.96
N THR A 265 -11.27 6.53 16.55
CA THR A 265 -12.73 6.54 16.33
C THR A 265 -13.35 5.27 16.92
N ALA A 266 -14.64 5.32 17.26
CA ALA A 266 -15.34 4.15 17.77
C ALA A 266 -15.43 2.99 16.77
N TYR A 267 -15.15 3.26 15.48
CA TYR A 267 -15.30 2.34 14.37
C TYR A 267 -13.99 1.75 13.90
N ASP A 268 -12.85 2.18 14.48
CA ASP A 268 -11.55 1.60 14.16
C ASP A 268 -11.44 0.17 14.68
N ALA A 269 -10.80 -0.67 13.89
CA ALA A 269 -10.54 -2.06 14.18
C ALA A 269 -9.07 -2.41 13.96
N LEU A 270 -8.71 -3.63 14.26
CA LEU A 270 -7.41 -4.19 13.90
C LEU A 270 -7.47 -4.73 12.47
N TRP A 271 -6.30 -4.98 11.91
CA TRP A 271 -6.10 -5.71 10.67
C TRP A 271 -6.85 -7.06 10.72
N THR A 272 -7.60 -7.34 9.67
CA THR A 272 -8.44 -8.53 9.55
C THR A 272 -7.87 -9.51 8.51
N ASP A 273 -8.45 -10.69 8.43
CA ASP A 273 -8.12 -11.65 7.38
C ASP A 273 -8.46 -11.10 5.98
N CYS A 274 -9.53 -10.32 5.86
CA CYS A 274 -9.89 -9.66 4.60
C CYS A 274 -8.80 -8.70 4.12
N ASP A 275 -8.20 -7.92 5.03
CA ASP A 275 -7.07 -7.04 4.73
C ASP A 275 -5.86 -7.86 4.26
N GLN A 276 -5.59 -8.97 4.94
CA GLN A 276 -4.49 -9.86 4.58
C GLN A 276 -4.69 -10.48 3.20
N GLN A 277 -5.90 -10.88 2.86
CA GLN A 277 -6.22 -11.42 1.54
C GLN A 277 -5.95 -10.41 0.42
N TYR A 278 -6.31 -9.14 0.62
CA TYR A 278 -6.00 -8.08 -0.35
C TYR A 278 -4.50 -7.92 -0.56
N VAL A 279 -3.73 -7.85 0.53
CA VAL A 279 -2.27 -7.71 0.43
C VAL A 279 -1.63 -8.92 -0.26
N LEU A 280 -2.09 -10.13 0.05
CA LEU A 280 -1.62 -11.35 -0.63
C LEU A 280 -1.99 -11.35 -2.11
N ALA A 281 -3.16 -10.88 -2.48
CA ALA A 281 -3.59 -10.75 -3.87
C ALA A 281 -2.68 -9.77 -4.63
N GLN A 282 -2.42 -8.58 -4.07
CA GLN A 282 -1.47 -7.61 -4.62
C GLN A 282 -0.05 -8.18 -4.69
N TRP A 283 0.37 -8.95 -3.70
CA TRP A 283 1.65 -9.63 -3.70
C TRP A 283 1.80 -10.59 -4.89
N ARG A 284 0.79 -11.45 -5.09
CA ARG A 284 0.77 -12.42 -6.19
C ARG A 284 0.75 -11.73 -7.54
N LEU A 285 -0.03 -10.65 -7.66
CA LEU A 285 -0.13 -9.86 -8.88
C LEU A 285 1.19 -9.20 -9.25
N ARG A 286 1.90 -8.60 -8.28
CA ARG A 286 3.12 -7.83 -8.52
C ARG A 286 4.36 -8.71 -8.66
N HIS A 287 4.53 -9.66 -7.77
CA HIS A 287 5.77 -10.44 -7.67
C HIS A 287 5.71 -11.81 -8.33
N TRP A 288 4.56 -12.22 -8.82
CA TRP A 288 4.31 -13.52 -9.44
C TRP A 288 4.84 -14.68 -8.61
N THR A 289 4.63 -14.64 -7.31
CA THR A 289 5.06 -15.71 -6.41
C THR A 289 4.08 -15.89 -5.25
N LEU A 290 3.98 -17.12 -4.76
CA LEU A 290 3.26 -17.46 -3.53
C LEU A 290 4.16 -17.30 -2.29
N SER A 291 5.47 -17.16 -2.48
CA SER A 291 6.46 -17.03 -1.41
C SER A 291 6.98 -15.60 -1.31
N ASN A 292 7.34 -15.16 -0.12
CA ASN A 292 8.08 -13.93 0.09
C ASN A 292 9.61 -14.13 0.07
N SER A 293 10.09 -15.37 0.04
CA SER A 293 11.53 -15.68 -0.06
C SER A 293 12.15 -15.06 -1.29
N GLY A 294 13.28 -14.40 -1.13
CA GLY A 294 14.02 -13.75 -2.22
C GLY A 294 13.35 -12.52 -2.83
N LYS A 295 12.17 -12.10 -2.30
CA LYS A 295 11.48 -10.88 -2.73
C LYS A 295 11.40 -9.85 -1.60
N LEU A 296 10.84 -10.23 -0.49
CA LEU A 296 10.78 -9.44 0.73
C LEU A 296 11.03 -10.41 1.89
N GLU A 297 12.28 -10.60 2.20
CA GLU A 297 12.63 -11.35 3.39
C GLU A 297 12.23 -10.49 4.58
N GLY A 298 11.14 -10.90 5.21
CA GLY A 298 10.65 -10.26 6.42
C GLY A 298 11.75 -10.17 7.47
N CYS A 299 11.49 -9.38 8.48
CA CYS A 299 12.47 -9.05 9.49
C CYS A 299 12.98 -10.26 10.27
N THR A 300 12.53 -11.47 10.07
CA THR A 300 13.19 -12.62 10.66
C THR A 300 12.35 -13.87 10.66
N VAL A 301 12.96 -14.93 10.47
CA VAL A 301 12.67 -16.12 11.25
C VAL A 301 12.94 -15.72 12.72
N TYR A 302 11.90 -15.55 13.54
CA TYR A 302 12.00 -15.18 14.97
C TYR A 302 12.93 -16.09 15.79
N ASN A 303 13.41 -17.18 15.21
CA ASN A 303 14.43 -18.07 15.76
C ASN A 303 15.85 -17.51 15.70
N TYR A 304 16.10 -16.43 14.98
CA TYR A 304 17.41 -15.79 14.93
C TYR A 304 17.62 -14.88 16.15
N GLN A 305 17.66 -15.50 17.32
CA GLN A 305 18.06 -14.85 18.55
C GLN A 305 19.51 -15.24 18.83
N TYR A 306 20.39 -14.27 18.71
CA TYR A 306 21.81 -14.49 18.89
C TYR A 306 22.34 -13.68 20.07
N SER A 307 23.22 -14.32 20.84
CA SER A 307 24.06 -13.58 21.76
C SER A 307 25.21 -12.91 20.99
N PRO A 308 25.66 -11.71 21.41
CA PRO A 308 26.89 -11.14 20.89
C PRO A 308 28.05 -12.15 20.95
N ALA A 309 28.75 -12.31 19.83
CA ALA A 309 29.90 -13.23 19.78
C ALA A 309 31.11 -12.69 20.54
N VAL A 310 31.20 -11.36 20.64
CA VAL A 310 32.23 -10.63 21.40
C VAL A 310 31.56 -9.53 22.17
N ALA A 311 31.84 -9.42 23.46
CA ALA A 311 31.40 -8.32 24.29
C ALA A 311 32.21 -7.05 23.99
N GLU A 312 31.51 -5.97 23.67
CA GLU A 312 32.11 -4.65 23.46
C GLU A 312 31.38 -3.60 24.32
N THR A 313 32.10 -2.57 24.71
CA THR A 313 31.51 -1.45 25.48
C THR A 313 31.82 -0.12 24.79
N GLY A 314 30.89 0.83 24.88
CA GLY A 314 31.08 2.17 24.33
C GLY A 314 30.98 2.26 22.80
N VAL A 315 30.45 1.22 22.16
CA VAL A 315 30.26 1.16 20.69
C VAL A 315 28.80 1.05 20.33
N LYS A 316 28.45 1.47 19.12
CA LYS A 316 27.09 1.35 18.56
C LYS A 316 27.03 0.22 17.53
N ARG A 317 27.50 -0.95 17.91
CA ARG A 317 27.45 -2.14 17.06
C ARG A 317 27.36 -3.41 17.90
N VAL A 318 26.94 -4.48 17.27
CA VAL A 318 26.97 -5.84 17.84
C VAL A 318 27.77 -6.74 16.93
N LEU A 319 28.71 -7.47 17.49
CA LEU A 319 29.46 -8.49 16.76
C LEU A 319 28.76 -9.83 16.87
N VAL A 320 28.48 -10.44 15.73
CA VAL A 320 27.96 -11.80 15.61
C VAL A 320 28.92 -12.64 14.78
N THR A 321 28.81 -13.97 14.83
CA THR A 321 29.62 -14.83 13.97
C THR A 321 29.26 -14.59 12.49
N LYS A 322 30.20 -14.94 11.60
CA LYS A 322 30.01 -14.79 10.15
C LYS A 322 28.75 -15.51 9.64
N ALA A 323 28.51 -16.73 10.16
CA ALA A 323 27.30 -17.49 9.83
C ALA A 323 26.00 -16.82 10.31
N GLN A 324 26.01 -16.24 11.50
CA GLN A 324 24.88 -15.50 12.05
C GLN A 324 24.64 -14.18 11.30
N GLY A 325 25.72 -13.49 10.93
CA GLY A 325 25.67 -12.23 10.19
C GLY A 325 24.95 -12.35 8.84
N ALA A 326 25.03 -13.53 8.21
CA ALA A 326 24.34 -13.81 6.96
C ALA A 326 22.80 -13.77 7.07
N ASN A 327 22.26 -13.83 8.29
CA ASN A 327 20.80 -13.78 8.54
C ASN A 327 20.27 -12.35 8.78
N PHE A 328 21.11 -11.33 8.66
CA PHE A 328 20.70 -9.94 8.85
C PHE A 328 20.83 -9.16 7.55
N LEU A 329 19.92 -8.20 7.37
CA LEU A 329 19.92 -7.29 6.23
C LEU A 329 20.10 -5.85 6.73
N VAL A 330 20.80 -5.03 5.95
CA VAL A 330 20.81 -3.58 6.16
C VAL A 330 19.40 -3.05 6.03
N GLY A 331 19.00 -2.18 6.93
CA GLY A 331 17.63 -1.67 7.00
C GLY A 331 16.70 -2.44 7.95
N SER A 332 17.05 -3.67 8.34
CA SER A 332 16.25 -4.44 9.31
C SER A 332 16.22 -3.78 10.68
N ALA A 333 15.07 -3.86 11.33
CA ALA A 333 14.92 -3.48 12.73
C ALA A 333 15.33 -4.64 13.64
N VAL A 334 16.09 -4.32 14.67
CA VAL A 334 16.52 -5.27 15.71
C VAL A 334 16.21 -4.70 17.09
N CYS A 335 16.06 -5.59 18.07
CA CYS A 335 16.01 -5.23 19.48
C CYS A 335 17.15 -5.94 20.21
N MET A 336 17.54 -5.44 21.37
CA MET A 336 18.51 -6.05 22.24
C MET A 336 18.01 -6.05 23.67
N GLY A 337 18.22 -7.17 24.32
CA GLY A 337 17.89 -7.32 25.71
C GLY A 337 18.96 -8.06 26.48
N GLU A 338 19.03 -7.81 27.77
CA GLU A 338 19.83 -8.55 28.71
C GLU A 338 18.91 -9.37 29.62
N ARG A 339 19.06 -10.68 29.57
CA ARG A 339 18.25 -11.57 30.39
C ARG A 339 18.90 -11.73 31.76
N GLY A 340 18.17 -11.32 32.80
CA GLY A 340 18.49 -11.65 34.18
C GLY A 340 18.26 -13.14 34.51
N GLU A 341 18.22 -13.50 35.78
CA GLU A 341 17.90 -14.86 36.17
C GLU A 341 16.53 -15.31 35.66
N ASN A 342 16.49 -16.53 35.09
CA ASN A 342 15.26 -17.12 34.57
C ASN A 342 14.35 -17.55 35.72
N THR A 343 13.34 -16.76 36.02
CA THR A 343 12.34 -17.08 37.05
C THR A 343 11.27 -18.08 36.57
N GLY A 344 11.34 -18.51 35.31
CA GLY A 344 10.44 -19.50 34.74
C GLY A 344 9.04 -18.98 34.37
N THR A 345 8.69 -17.77 34.73
CA THR A 345 7.34 -17.19 34.51
C THR A 345 7.27 -16.18 33.38
N ASP A 346 8.41 -15.74 32.87
CA ASP A 346 8.49 -14.54 32.05
C ASP A 346 8.70 -14.84 30.57
N ARG A 347 7.66 -15.36 29.92
CA ARG A 347 7.68 -15.63 28.48
C ARG A 347 7.53 -14.37 27.60
N ASN A 348 7.05 -13.27 28.17
CA ASN A 348 6.75 -12.03 27.48
C ASN A 348 7.30 -10.83 28.22
N THR A 349 8.51 -10.93 28.74
CA THR A 349 9.11 -9.87 29.52
C THR A 349 9.92 -8.94 28.65
N ASP A 350 10.21 -7.78 29.20
CA ASP A 350 11.02 -6.74 28.59
C ASP A 350 12.47 -7.16 28.31
N TYR A 351 12.87 -8.35 28.72
CA TYR A 351 14.25 -8.88 28.59
C TYR A 351 14.78 -8.96 27.16
N ASN A 352 13.91 -9.10 26.16
CA ASN A 352 14.34 -9.15 24.78
C ASN A 352 14.62 -7.77 24.19
N HIS A 353 14.27 -6.70 24.92
CA HIS A 353 14.35 -5.33 24.43
C HIS A 353 14.63 -4.30 25.54
N ASN A 354 15.09 -4.73 26.71
CA ASN A 354 15.35 -3.82 27.85
C ASN A 354 16.60 -2.96 27.68
N ILE A 355 17.52 -3.31 26.76
CA ILE A 355 18.64 -2.45 26.37
C ILE A 355 18.19 -1.44 25.32
N PHE A 356 17.58 -1.91 24.24
CA PHE A 356 16.84 -1.07 23.29
C PHE A 356 15.73 -1.89 22.61
N ASN A 357 14.59 -1.25 22.38
CA ASN A 357 13.42 -1.88 21.82
C ASN A 357 13.41 -1.86 20.29
N TRP A 358 14.13 -0.91 19.70
CA TRP A 358 14.18 -0.79 18.25
C TRP A 358 15.43 -0.03 17.82
N ALA A 359 16.17 -0.62 16.88
CA ALA A 359 17.25 0.06 16.17
C ALA A 359 17.29 -0.47 14.73
N LYS A 360 17.56 0.40 13.77
CA LYS A 360 17.76 0.03 12.37
C LYS A 360 19.23 -0.30 12.13
N ILE A 361 19.51 -1.44 11.51
CA ILE A 361 20.86 -1.78 11.05
C ILE A 361 21.23 -0.83 9.92
N SER A 362 22.19 0.05 10.14
CA SER A 362 22.63 1.04 9.15
C SER A 362 23.68 0.48 8.18
N SER A 363 24.49 -0.47 8.64
CA SER A 363 25.46 -1.17 7.80
C SER A 363 25.86 -2.50 8.43
N ILE A 364 26.33 -3.42 7.58
CA ILE A 364 26.89 -4.72 7.97
C ILE A 364 28.30 -4.79 7.44
N THR A 365 29.28 -4.99 8.34
CA THR A 365 30.71 -4.97 7.98
C THR A 365 31.45 -6.12 8.61
N ASN A 366 32.51 -6.61 7.94
CA ASN A 366 33.42 -7.61 8.53
C ASN A 366 34.40 -6.95 9.48
N VAL A 367 34.65 -7.57 10.62
CA VAL A 367 35.55 -7.10 11.65
C VAL A 367 36.39 -8.29 12.15
N THR A 368 37.70 -8.11 12.28
CA THR A 368 38.60 -9.12 12.88
C THR A 368 38.93 -8.74 14.32
N VAL A 369 38.66 -9.65 15.23
CA VAL A 369 39.04 -9.52 16.65
C VAL A 369 39.83 -10.76 17.04
N SER A 370 41.04 -10.57 17.52
CA SER A 370 41.95 -11.66 17.94
C SER A 370 42.09 -12.77 16.88
N GLU A 371 42.34 -12.37 15.64
CA GLU A 371 42.51 -13.25 14.46
C GLU A 371 41.22 -13.99 14.01
N THR A 372 40.09 -13.73 14.63
CA THR A 372 38.80 -14.31 14.24
C THR A 372 37.95 -13.27 13.53
N GLU A 373 37.36 -13.65 12.39
CA GLU A 373 36.43 -12.79 11.62
C GLU A 373 35.01 -12.87 12.20
N TYR A 374 34.44 -11.71 12.40
CA TYR A 374 33.05 -11.48 12.82
C TYR A 374 32.32 -10.54 11.86
N VAL A 375 31.04 -10.49 12.01
CA VAL A 375 30.19 -9.51 11.32
C VAL A 375 29.70 -8.50 12.35
N ALA A 376 29.92 -7.23 12.07
CA ALA A 376 29.40 -6.12 12.86
C ALA A 376 28.06 -5.66 12.27
N LEU A 377 27.03 -5.66 13.09
CA LEU A 377 25.75 -5.04 12.84
C LEU A 377 25.83 -3.63 13.45
N ASN A 378 25.89 -2.59 12.59
CA ASN A 378 26.05 -1.19 12.99
C ASN A 378 24.72 -0.43 12.95
#